data_3fe5d8a27c4e5703be19b9589dc61a37
#
_entry.id   3fe5d8a27c4e5703be19b9589dc61a37
#
_cell.length_a   1.000
_cell.length_b   1.000
_cell.length_c   1.000
_cell.angle_alpha   90.00
_cell.angle_beta   90.00
_cell.angle_gamma   90.00
#
_symmetry.space_group_name_H-M   'P 1'
#
loop_
_entity.id
_entity.type
_entity.pdbx_description
1 polymer ?
#
loop_
_entity_poly.entity_id
_entity_poly.type
_entity_poly.pdbx_seq_one_letter_code
_entity_poly.pdbx_strand_id
1 'polypeptide(L)'
;DPRDLHSFPTRRSSDLSRKGIRVYYYISPKFWAWREGRVKQLKRYVERLYIIFPFEIEFYRKHGYTAHFLGNPLIDQTEAWRHKTPEHGRLMESLGLGGKPVILLMAGSRLQEIAKVLPEMMKVVSFFPEYQFVVAGMEHLPASLYEGIIGTNPVRIVNDRTYDLLSVAEAALVTSGTATLEAALFGVPQVVCYRTSSLTYALARLFLKVRYISLVNLIMGRETVAELIQGEMNRDRLRRELEKIIRGGERREPIKRDYEELRQKLGGEGASARIASDMVTHMKRESIET
;
A
#
# COMPACT_ATOMS: atom_id res chain seq x y z
N ASP A 1 -12.91 3.85 -22.71
CA ASP A 1 -12.51 5.24 -22.91
C ASP A 1 -11.82 5.75 -21.63
N PRO A 2 -10.56 6.28 -21.70
CA PRO A 2 -9.86 6.83 -20.51
C PRO A 2 -10.64 7.92 -19.78
N ARG A 3 -11.61 8.55 -20.45
CA ARG A 3 -12.49 9.56 -19.88
C ARG A 3 -13.53 8.98 -18.90
N ASP A 4 -13.86 7.70 -19.00
CA ASP A 4 -14.87 7.05 -18.16
C ASP A 4 -14.28 6.61 -16.80
N LEU A 5 -12.97 6.41 -16.69
CA LEU A 5 -12.29 6.13 -15.41
C LEU A 5 -12.36 7.30 -14.42
N HIS A 6 -12.60 8.53 -14.90
CA HIS A 6 -12.74 9.72 -14.06
C HIS A 6 -14.18 10.02 -13.62
N SER A 7 -15.19 9.34 -14.18
CA SER A 7 -16.60 9.52 -13.84
C SER A 7 -17.11 8.49 -12.81
N PHE A 8 -16.34 7.45 -12.51
CA PHE A 8 -16.67 6.43 -11.53
C PHE A 8 -16.33 6.92 -10.10
N PRO A 9 -17.18 6.76 -9.10
CA PRO A 9 -18.38 5.94 -8.98
C PRO A 9 -19.71 6.70 -9.16
N THR A 10 -19.69 8.01 -9.32
CA THR A 10 -20.86 8.87 -9.13
C THR A 10 -21.96 8.77 -10.20
N ARG A 11 -21.62 8.55 -11.47
CA ARG A 11 -22.64 8.37 -12.52
C ARG A 11 -23.46 7.09 -12.30
N ARG A 12 -22.78 5.97 -12.11
CA ARG A 12 -23.46 4.68 -11.90
C ARG A 12 -24.30 4.66 -10.61
N SER A 13 -23.78 5.23 -9.53
CA SER A 13 -24.52 5.37 -8.27
C SER A 13 -25.75 6.28 -8.42
N SER A 14 -25.64 7.39 -9.16
CA SER A 14 -26.79 8.27 -9.42
C SER A 14 -27.87 7.59 -10.25
N ASP A 15 -27.49 6.79 -11.25
CA ASP A 15 -28.44 6.10 -12.12
C ASP A 15 -29.18 4.97 -11.37
N LEU A 16 -28.46 4.25 -10.50
CA LEU A 16 -29.08 3.23 -9.64
C LEU A 16 -30.02 3.85 -8.62
N SER A 17 -29.59 4.92 -7.95
CA SER A 17 -30.39 5.64 -6.96
C SER A 17 -31.68 6.22 -7.58
N ARG A 18 -31.63 6.77 -8.82
CA ARG A 18 -32.83 7.24 -9.54
C ARG A 18 -33.84 6.13 -9.86
N LYS A 19 -33.35 4.89 -9.95
CA LYS A 19 -34.21 3.70 -10.15
C LYS A 19 -34.70 3.09 -8.83
N GLY A 20 -34.51 3.77 -7.70
CA GLY A 20 -34.86 3.25 -6.36
C GLY A 20 -33.98 2.12 -5.87
N ILE A 21 -32.83 1.89 -6.54
CA ILE A 21 -31.87 0.83 -6.13
C ILE A 21 -30.93 1.40 -5.09
N ARG A 22 -30.83 0.77 -3.93
CA ARG A 22 -29.92 1.14 -2.85
C ARG A 22 -28.47 0.88 -3.25
N VAL A 23 -27.59 1.82 -2.92
CA VAL A 23 -26.18 1.76 -3.26
C VAL A 23 -25.34 1.67 -1.99
N TYR A 24 -24.66 0.55 -1.82
CA TYR A 24 -23.64 0.34 -0.80
C TYR A 24 -22.26 0.47 -1.44
N TYR A 25 -21.38 1.20 -0.80
CA TYR A 25 -20.04 1.42 -1.35
C TYR A 25 -18.99 0.82 -0.42
N TYR A 26 -18.24 -0.14 -0.93
CA TYR A 26 -17.14 -0.78 -0.23
C TYR A 26 -15.79 -0.34 -0.82
N ILE A 27 -14.86 0.04 0.05
CA ILE A 27 -13.56 0.64 -0.25
C ILE A 27 -13.71 2.03 -0.88
N SER A 28 -13.81 3.01 -0.01
CA SER A 28 -13.96 4.43 -0.36
C SER A 28 -12.93 4.90 -1.40
N PRO A 29 -13.33 5.73 -2.36
CA PRO A 29 -12.38 6.46 -3.19
C PRO A 29 -11.53 7.40 -2.34
N LYS A 30 -10.26 7.59 -2.70
CA LYS A 30 -9.30 8.42 -1.96
C LYS A 30 -9.61 9.94 -2.09
N PHE A 31 -10.83 10.36 -1.78
CA PHE A 31 -11.26 11.77 -1.86
C PHE A 31 -10.52 12.67 -0.87
N TRP A 32 -10.10 12.11 0.26
CA TRP A 32 -9.30 12.79 1.27
C TRP A 32 -7.96 13.30 0.73
N ALA A 33 -7.45 12.70 -0.34
CA ALA A 33 -6.17 13.09 -0.92
C ALA A 33 -6.28 14.34 -1.82
N TRP A 34 -7.38 14.53 -2.59
CA TRP A 34 -7.38 15.56 -3.64
C TRP A 34 -8.75 16.01 -4.19
N ARG A 35 -9.87 15.38 -3.79
CA ARG A 35 -11.21 15.69 -4.36
C ARG A 35 -12.32 15.71 -3.32
N GLU A 36 -12.11 16.42 -2.22
CA GLU A 36 -13.06 16.50 -1.10
C GLU A 36 -14.51 16.88 -1.53
N GLY A 37 -14.66 17.76 -2.53
CA GLY A 37 -15.98 18.19 -3.00
C GLY A 37 -16.89 17.06 -3.53
N ARG A 38 -16.32 15.90 -3.91
CA ARG A 38 -17.09 14.72 -4.36
C ARG A 38 -17.80 13.99 -3.23
N VAL A 39 -17.46 14.25 -1.97
CA VAL A 39 -18.17 13.68 -0.82
C VAL A 39 -19.66 14.06 -0.86
N LYS A 40 -20.01 15.26 -1.34
CA LYS A 40 -21.41 15.67 -1.54
C LYS A 40 -22.20 14.70 -2.43
N GLN A 41 -21.55 14.17 -3.47
CA GLN A 41 -22.20 13.22 -4.39
C GLN A 41 -22.34 11.84 -3.74
N LEU A 42 -21.32 11.37 -2.98
CA LEU A 42 -21.46 10.15 -2.20
C LEU A 42 -22.64 10.26 -1.23
N LYS A 43 -22.70 11.33 -0.45
CA LYS A 43 -23.78 11.58 0.51
C LYS A 43 -25.18 11.56 -0.15
N ARG A 44 -25.28 11.95 -1.40
CA ARG A 44 -26.57 12.00 -2.12
C ARG A 44 -27.03 10.64 -2.67
N TYR A 45 -26.06 9.78 -3.05
CA TYR A 45 -26.37 8.58 -3.84
C TYR A 45 -25.95 7.27 -3.19
N VAL A 46 -25.15 7.32 -2.14
CA VAL A 46 -24.65 6.13 -1.44
C VAL A 46 -25.26 6.11 -0.05
N GLU A 47 -26.01 5.08 0.21
CA GLU A 47 -26.72 4.88 1.47
C GLU A 47 -25.76 4.53 2.59
N ARG A 48 -24.80 3.63 2.32
CA ARG A 48 -23.84 3.18 3.31
C ARG A 48 -22.44 3.05 2.70
N LEU A 49 -21.49 3.70 3.34
CA LEU A 49 -20.08 3.73 2.92
C LEU A 49 -19.21 2.95 3.91
N TYR A 50 -18.51 1.94 3.40
CA TYR A 50 -17.50 1.21 4.16
C TYR A 50 -16.10 1.64 3.76
N ILE A 51 -15.36 2.11 4.74
CA ILE A 51 -13.99 2.58 4.60
C ILE A 51 -13.01 1.55 5.16
N ILE A 52 -11.77 1.58 4.68
CA ILE A 52 -10.73 0.62 5.08
C ILE A 52 -9.59 1.25 5.88
N PHE A 53 -9.57 2.57 6.01
CA PHE A 53 -8.57 3.27 6.81
C PHE A 53 -9.22 4.06 7.94
N PRO A 54 -8.75 3.93 9.20
CA PRO A 54 -9.38 4.59 10.35
C PRO A 54 -9.38 6.12 10.26
N PHE A 55 -8.38 6.74 9.63
CA PHE A 55 -8.33 8.21 9.46
C PHE A 55 -9.44 8.75 8.55
N GLU A 56 -10.04 7.92 7.70
CA GLU A 56 -11.15 8.31 6.83
C GLU A 56 -12.43 8.61 7.61
N ILE A 57 -12.61 8.05 8.82
CA ILE A 57 -13.76 8.32 9.69
C ILE A 57 -13.87 9.82 9.93
N GLU A 58 -12.80 10.45 10.40
CA GLU A 58 -12.77 11.88 10.72
C GLU A 58 -12.94 12.74 9.45
N PHE A 59 -12.35 12.31 8.34
CA PHE A 59 -12.53 12.98 7.06
C PHE A 59 -14.01 13.04 6.64
N TYR A 60 -14.72 11.90 6.64
CA TYR A 60 -16.14 11.86 6.28
C TYR A 60 -17.02 12.57 7.31
N ARG A 61 -16.70 12.46 8.60
CA ARG A 61 -17.41 13.17 9.68
C ARG A 61 -17.38 14.69 9.50
N LYS A 62 -16.25 15.27 9.12
CA LYS A 62 -16.11 16.71 8.80
C LYS A 62 -17.02 17.15 7.64
N HIS A 63 -17.35 16.22 6.75
CA HIS A 63 -18.27 16.49 5.63
C HIS A 63 -19.73 16.14 5.97
N GLY A 64 -20.05 15.84 7.22
CA GLY A 64 -21.39 15.47 7.67
C GLY A 64 -21.89 14.17 7.04
N TYR A 65 -21.00 13.21 6.81
CA TYR A 65 -21.31 11.90 6.28
C TYR A 65 -20.77 10.78 7.17
N THR A 66 -21.64 9.82 7.52
CA THR A 66 -21.23 8.68 8.35
C THR A 66 -20.60 7.60 7.47
N ALA A 67 -19.33 7.29 7.72
CA ALA A 67 -18.63 6.19 7.10
C ALA A 67 -18.35 5.09 8.15
N HIS A 68 -18.43 3.83 7.73
CA HIS A 68 -18.32 2.67 8.61
C HIS A 68 -16.94 2.02 8.44
N PHE A 69 -16.16 1.97 9.51
CA PHE A 69 -14.90 1.25 9.57
C PHE A 69 -15.08 -0.03 10.38
N LEU A 70 -14.97 -1.18 9.75
CA LEU A 70 -15.12 -2.50 10.38
C LEU A 70 -13.83 -3.34 10.23
N GLY A 71 -12.72 -2.68 9.96
CA GLY A 71 -11.40 -3.26 9.76
C GLY A 71 -10.91 -3.17 8.33
N ASN A 72 -9.65 -3.56 8.13
CA ASN A 72 -8.99 -3.53 6.81
C ASN A 72 -8.88 -4.96 6.25
N PRO A 73 -9.43 -5.24 5.05
CA PRO A 73 -9.42 -6.57 4.44
C PRO A 73 -8.02 -7.10 4.09
N LEU A 74 -7.01 -6.21 4.04
CA LEU A 74 -5.64 -6.62 3.78
C LEU A 74 -5.10 -7.52 4.91
N ILE A 75 -5.59 -7.35 6.15
CA ILE A 75 -5.24 -8.25 7.26
C ILE A 75 -5.74 -9.67 6.94
N ASP A 76 -6.99 -9.81 6.48
CA ASP A 76 -7.55 -11.12 6.13
C ASP A 76 -6.71 -11.81 5.05
N GLN A 77 -6.26 -11.05 4.04
CA GLN A 77 -5.43 -11.56 2.96
C GLN A 77 -4.04 -12.02 3.46
N THR A 78 -3.39 -11.20 4.29
CA THR A 78 -2.05 -11.51 4.79
C THR A 78 -2.08 -12.70 5.75
N GLU A 79 -3.10 -12.85 6.59
CA GLU A 79 -3.25 -14.00 7.48
C GLU A 79 -3.61 -15.27 6.70
N ALA A 80 -4.55 -15.20 5.76
CA ALA A 80 -4.88 -16.35 4.90
C ALA A 80 -3.64 -16.87 4.13
N TRP A 81 -2.71 -15.98 3.77
CA TRP A 81 -1.45 -16.36 3.16
C TRP A 81 -0.52 -17.03 4.18
N ARG A 82 -0.35 -16.46 5.39
CA ARG A 82 0.50 -17.00 6.46
C ARG A 82 0.15 -18.44 6.83
N HIS A 83 -1.15 -18.76 6.87
CA HIS A 83 -1.61 -20.13 7.14
C HIS A 83 -1.23 -21.16 6.07
N LYS A 84 -0.90 -20.71 4.85
CA LYS A 84 -0.54 -21.58 3.71
C LYS A 84 0.95 -21.57 3.40
N THR A 85 1.71 -20.73 4.08
CA THR A 85 3.12 -20.50 3.76
C THR A 85 3.99 -21.68 4.14
N PRO A 86 4.88 -22.14 3.24
CA PRO A 86 5.88 -23.15 3.56
C PRO A 86 6.86 -22.64 4.63
N GLU A 87 7.55 -23.57 5.25
CA GLU A 87 8.67 -23.26 6.14
C GLU A 87 9.73 -22.38 5.43
N HIS A 88 10.32 -21.46 6.18
CA HIS A 88 11.24 -20.41 5.66
C HIS A 88 12.31 -20.97 4.70
N GLY A 89 12.96 -22.07 5.07
CA GLY A 89 14.02 -22.70 4.25
C GLY A 89 13.51 -23.16 2.88
N ARG A 90 12.37 -23.85 2.87
CA ARG A 90 11.73 -24.32 1.63
C ARG A 90 11.26 -23.15 0.76
N LEU A 91 10.82 -22.08 1.39
CA LEU A 91 10.40 -20.89 0.67
C LEU A 91 11.58 -20.20 -0.01
N MET A 92 12.70 -20.00 0.70
CA MET A 92 13.94 -19.47 0.13
C MET A 92 14.43 -20.29 -1.06
N GLU A 93 14.42 -21.62 -0.95
CA GLU A 93 14.76 -22.52 -2.05
C GLU A 93 13.82 -22.38 -3.24
N SER A 94 12.49 -22.35 -3.01
CA SER A 94 11.48 -22.18 -4.07
C SER A 94 11.58 -20.84 -4.80
N LEU A 95 12.11 -19.80 -4.13
CA LEU A 95 12.41 -18.49 -4.71
C LEU A 95 13.79 -18.47 -5.39
N GLY A 96 14.55 -19.55 -5.29
CA GLY A 96 15.92 -19.66 -5.78
C GLY A 96 16.87 -18.72 -5.06
N LEU A 97 16.60 -18.37 -3.81
CA LEU A 97 17.40 -17.41 -3.04
C LEU A 97 18.46 -18.16 -2.23
N GLY A 98 19.65 -17.55 -2.14
CA GLY A 98 20.78 -18.08 -1.36
C GLY A 98 20.65 -17.77 0.13
N GLY A 99 21.70 -18.14 0.92
CA GLY A 99 21.72 -17.98 2.37
C GLY A 99 21.92 -16.55 2.90
N LYS A 100 22.08 -15.54 2.02
CA LYS A 100 22.18 -14.13 2.46
C LYS A 100 20.82 -13.57 2.83
N PRO A 101 20.75 -12.68 3.84
CA PRO A 101 19.50 -11.96 4.14
C PRO A 101 19.04 -11.12 2.96
N VAL A 102 17.73 -10.98 2.80
CA VAL A 102 17.10 -10.37 1.63
C VAL A 102 16.76 -8.91 1.89
N ILE A 103 17.21 -8.01 1.02
CA ILE A 103 16.65 -6.65 0.88
C ILE A 103 15.72 -6.65 -0.32
N LEU A 104 14.43 -6.39 -0.07
CA LEU A 104 13.39 -6.42 -1.08
C LEU A 104 13.22 -5.05 -1.75
N LEU A 105 13.19 -5.02 -3.07
CA LEU A 105 12.94 -3.83 -3.88
C LEU A 105 11.54 -3.90 -4.48
N MET A 106 10.61 -3.11 -3.95
CA MET A 106 9.22 -3.00 -4.43
C MET A 106 9.05 -1.68 -5.18
N ALA A 107 9.49 -1.64 -6.44
CA ALA A 107 9.58 -0.41 -7.23
C ALA A 107 8.25 0.06 -7.84
N GLY A 108 7.15 -0.64 -7.58
CA GLY A 108 5.82 -0.35 -8.09
C GLY A 108 5.28 -1.41 -9.05
N SER A 109 4.04 -1.23 -9.49
CA SER A 109 3.35 -2.16 -10.39
C SER A 109 3.13 -1.60 -11.80
N ARG A 110 3.56 -0.37 -12.06
CA ARG A 110 3.41 0.31 -13.36
C ARG A 110 4.77 0.60 -13.97
N LEU A 111 4.85 0.44 -15.29
CA LEU A 111 6.06 0.71 -16.07
C LEU A 111 6.71 2.06 -15.72
N GLN A 112 5.91 3.13 -15.64
CA GLN A 112 6.41 4.48 -15.33
C GLN A 112 6.95 4.62 -13.90
N GLU A 113 6.40 3.89 -12.94
CA GLU A 113 6.88 3.87 -11.55
C GLU A 113 8.23 3.16 -11.52
N ILE A 114 8.30 1.95 -12.05
CA ILE A 114 9.51 1.13 -12.08
C ILE A 114 10.65 1.86 -12.79
N ALA A 115 10.39 2.43 -13.97
CA ALA A 115 11.40 3.16 -14.74
C ALA A 115 12.00 4.37 -14.01
N LYS A 116 11.30 4.94 -13.03
CA LYS A 116 11.77 6.10 -12.25
C LYS A 116 12.33 5.74 -10.88
N VAL A 117 11.78 4.70 -10.25
CA VAL A 117 12.08 4.36 -8.87
C VAL A 117 13.18 3.31 -8.78
N LEU A 118 13.10 2.24 -9.58
CA LEU A 118 14.08 1.16 -9.54
C LEU A 118 15.53 1.61 -9.81
N PRO A 119 15.82 2.50 -10.79
CA PRO A 119 17.19 2.98 -11.01
C PRO A 119 17.79 3.67 -9.79
N GLU A 120 16.98 4.37 -8.99
CA GLU A 120 17.46 4.99 -7.75
C GLU A 120 17.72 3.95 -6.65
N MET A 121 16.82 2.97 -6.51
CA MET A 121 17.00 1.86 -5.57
C MET A 121 18.27 1.06 -5.88
N MET A 122 18.60 0.86 -7.16
CA MET A 122 19.80 0.13 -7.59
C MET A 122 21.10 0.78 -7.13
N LYS A 123 21.12 2.10 -6.90
CA LYS A 123 22.34 2.84 -6.51
C LYS A 123 22.91 2.44 -5.14
N VAL A 124 22.14 1.73 -4.33
CA VAL A 124 22.59 1.30 -2.99
C VAL A 124 23.07 -0.15 -2.93
N VAL A 125 22.84 -0.94 -3.96
CA VAL A 125 23.14 -2.38 -3.98
C VAL A 125 24.59 -2.67 -3.61
N SER A 126 25.55 -1.91 -4.16
CA SER A 126 26.98 -2.11 -3.94
C SER A 126 27.46 -1.81 -2.50
N PHE A 127 26.64 -1.12 -1.69
CA PHE A 127 27.02 -0.79 -0.30
C PHE A 127 26.70 -1.91 0.70
N PHE A 128 25.92 -2.92 0.29
CA PHE A 128 25.44 -3.99 1.17
C PHE A 128 25.78 -5.38 0.57
N PRO A 129 27.07 -5.72 0.39
CA PRO A 129 27.48 -6.97 -0.26
C PRO A 129 27.12 -8.21 0.56
N GLU A 130 26.85 -8.07 1.86
CA GLU A 130 26.39 -9.12 2.77
C GLU A 130 24.93 -9.48 2.58
N TYR A 131 24.14 -8.67 1.86
CA TYR A 131 22.75 -8.91 1.53
C TYR A 131 22.59 -9.38 0.08
N GLN A 132 21.48 -10.06 -0.18
CA GLN A 132 21.01 -10.26 -1.55
C GLN A 132 19.82 -9.33 -1.81
N PHE A 133 19.89 -8.61 -2.93
CA PHE A 133 18.81 -7.74 -3.36
C PHE A 133 17.88 -8.49 -4.30
N VAL A 134 16.57 -8.36 -4.07
CA VAL A 134 15.54 -9.02 -4.89
C VAL A 134 14.49 -8.00 -5.29
N VAL A 135 14.19 -7.93 -6.58
CA VAL A 135 13.10 -7.12 -7.12
C VAL A 135 11.82 -7.94 -7.10
N ALA A 136 10.76 -7.42 -6.45
CA ALA A 136 9.41 -7.91 -6.65
C ALA A 136 8.93 -7.48 -8.03
N GLY A 137 9.08 -8.36 -9.01
CA GLY A 137 8.72 -8.13 -10.40
C GLY A 137 7.25 -8.41 -10.66
N MET A 138 6.78 -8.00 -11.84
CA MET A 138 5.43 -8.18 -12.33
C MET A 138 5.50 -8.90 -13.68
N GLU A 139 4.91 -10.08 -13.81
CA GLU A 139 4.98 -10.91 -15.02
C GLU A 139 4.39 -10.22 -16.26
N HIS A 140 3.36 -9.40 -16.05
CA HIS A 140 2.72 -8.66 -17.15
C HIS A 140 3.59 -7.52 -17.73
N LEU A 141 4.74 -7.20 -17.13
CA LEU A 141 5.68 -6.20 -17.63
C LEU A 141 6.86 -6.87 -18.35
N PRO A 142 7.41 -6.22 -19.39
CA PRO A 142 8.54 -6.79 -20.14
C PRO A 142 9.76 -7.05 -19.24
N ALA A 143 10.35 -8.25 -19.32
CA ALA A 143 11.57 -8.59 -18.59
C ALA A 143 12.74 -7.63 -18.94
N SER A 144 12.81 -7.18 -20.20
CA SER A 144 13.81 -6.21 -20.68
C SER A 144 13.78 -4.87 -19.94
N LEU A 145 12.63 -4.47 -19.37
CA LEU A 145 12.54 -3.29 -18.52
C LEU A 145 13.41 -3.44 -17.26
N TYR A 146 13.30 -4.56 -16.60
CA TYR A 146 14.07 -4.85 -15.38
C TYR A 146 15.54 -5.09 -15.70
N GLU A 147 15.82 -5.91 -16.71
CA GLU A 147 17.17 -6.26 -17.14
C GLU A 147 17.97 -5.02 -17.55
N GLY A 148 17.35 -4.11 -18.30
CA GLY A 148 17.98 -2.85 -18.70
C GLY A 148 18.33 -1.92 -17.53
N ILE A 149 17.57 -1.98 -16.42
CA ILE A 149 17.82 -1.18 -15.21
C ILE A 149 18.82 -1.86 -14.29
N ILE A 150 18.70 -3.17 -14.11
CA ILE A 150 19.57 -3.97 -13.24
C ILE A 150 20.98 -4.06 -13.81
N GLY A 151 21.11 -4.21 -15.13
CA GLY A 151 22.39 -4.35 -15.80
C GLY A 151 23.21 -5.51 -15.25
N THR A 152 24.44 -5.27 -14.87
CA THR A 152 25.38 -6.27 -14.31
C THR A 152 25.32 -6.41 -12.79
N ASN A 153 24.41 -5.71 -12.10
CA ASN A 153 24.30 -5.82 -10.66
C ASN A 153 23.78 -7.20 -10.24
N PRO A 154 24.25 -7.76 -9.11
CA PRO A 154 23.84 -9.06 -8.61
C PRO A 154 22.47 -8.99 -7.93
N VAL A 155 21.44 -8.63 -8.69
CA VAL A 155 20.06 -8.46 -8.23
C VAL A 155 19.17 -9.45 -8.95
N ARG A 156 18.36 -10.17 -8.20
CA ARG A 156 17.41 -11.15 -8.74
C ARG A 156 16.03 -10.55 -8.92
N ILE A 157 15.28 -11.02 -9.91
CA ILE A 157 13.89 -10.68 -10.13
C ILE A 157 13.05 -11.91 -9.79
N VAL A 158 11.99 -11.72 -9.02
CA VAL A 158 10.99 -12.76 -8.74
C VAL A 158 9.61 -12.15 -8.99
N ASN A 159 8.91 -12.71 -10.00
CA ASN A 159 7.63 -12.18 -10.45
C ASN A 159 6.45 -12.74 -9.65
N ASP A 160 5.46 -11.88 -9.35
CA ASP A 160 4.14 -12.20 -8.78
C ASP A 160 4.15 -13.05 -7.49
N ARG A 161 5.26 -12.99 -6.75
CA ARG A 161 5.44 -13.67 -5.45
C ARG A 161 5.71 -12.69 -4.31
N THR A 162 5.01 -11.57 -4.31
CA THR A 162 5.25 -10.47 -3.37
C THR A 162 5.15 -10.89 -1.91
N TYR A 163 4.14 -11.67 -1.53
CA TYR A 163 3.97 -12.10 -0.13
C TYR A 163 5.03 -13.12 0.29
N ASP A 164 5.42 -14.01 -0.62
CA ASP A 164 6.54 -14.93 -0.39
C ASP A 164 7.83 -14.16 -0.12
N LEU A 165 8.11 -13.14 -0.93
CA LEU A 165 9.27 -12.28 -0.77
C LEU A 165 9.22 -11.46 0.52
N LEU A 166 8.06 -10.90 0.87
CA LEU A 166 7.87 -10.16 2.12
C LEU A 166 8.11 -11.03 3.35
N SER A 167 7.75 -12.32 3.30
CA SER A 167 7.93 -13.22 4.44
C SER A 167 9.38 -13.59 4.71
N VAL A 168 10.26 -13.45 3.72
CA VAL A 168 11.71 -13.73 3.85
C VAL A 168 12.58 -12.48 3.86
N ALA A 169 11.98 -11.31 3.66
CA ALA A 169 12.69 -10.05 3.59
C ALA A 169 13.18 -9.57 4.98
N GLU A 170 14.43 -9.18 5.04
CA GLU A 170 15.07 -8.53 6.21
C GLU A 170 14.67 -7.05 6.32
N ALA A 171 14.64 -6.37 5.18
CA ALA A 171 14.23 -4.96 5.02
C ALA A 171 13.75 -4.72 3.60
N ALA A 172 13.09 -3.59 3.35
CA ALA A 172 12.58 -3.27 2.02
C ALA A 172 12.73 -1.79 1.64
N LEU A 173 12.97 -1.54 0.34
CA LEU A 173 12.72 -0.26 -0.29
C LEU A 173 11.40 -0.35 -1.04
N VAL A 174 10.41 0.48 -0.69
CA VAL A 174 9.02 0.28 -1.13
C VAL A 174 8.47 1.55 -1.76
N THR A 175 7.93 1.46 -2.97
CA THR A 175 7.20 2.58 -3.58
C THR A 175 5.90 2.86 -2.82
N SER A 176 5.58 4.14 -2.66
CA SER A 176 4.36 4.57 -1.97
C SER A 176 3.09 3.97 -2.60
N GLY A 177 2.26 3.35 -1.78
CA GLY A 177 1.02 2.68 -2.17
C GLY A 177 0.58 1.67 -1.13
N THR A 178 -0.28 0.73 -1.52
CA THR A 178 -0.70 -0.40 -0.66
C THR A 178 0.47 -1.29 -0.25
N ALA A 179 1.50 -1.38 -1.08
CA ALA A 179 2.73 -2.12 -0.81
C ALA A 179 3.40 -1.72 0.52
N THR A 180 3.32 -0.45 0.93
CA THR A 180 3.85 0.00 2.22
C THR A 180 3.10 -0.62 3.41
N LEU A 181 1.80 -0.82 3.26
CA LEU A 181 0.98 -1.46 4.28
C LEU A 181 1.21 -2.97 4.30
N GLU A 182 1.36 -3.59 3.14
CA GLU A 182 1.72 -5.01 3.02
C GLU A 182 3.05 -5.30 3.72
N ALA A 183 4.11 -4.53 3.41
CA ALA A 183 5.40 -4.67 4.08
C ALA A 183 5.29 -4.54 5.61
N ALA A 184 4.51 -3.58 6.10
CA ALA A 184 4.29 -3.39 7.53
C ALA A 184 3.54 -4.56 8.17
N LEU A 185 2.51 -5.11 7.50
CA LEU A 185 1.76 -6.26 7.99
C LEU A 185 2.61 -7.54 8.03
N PHE A 186 3.60 -7.67 7.14
CA PHE A 186 4.60 -8.74 7.22
C PHE A 186 5.72 -8.48 8.24
N GLY A 187 5.71 -7.31 8.91
CA GLY A 187 6.73 -6.94 9.88
C GLY A 187 8.08 -6.57 9.27
N VAL A 188 8.11 -6.23 7.97
CA VAL A 188 9.33 -5.89 7.24
C VAL A 188 9.63 -4.39 7.38
N PRO A 189 10.70 -3.99 8.07
CA PRO A 189 11.12 -2.59 8.14
C PRO A 189 11.39 -2.04 6.73
N GLN A 190 10.94 -0.81 6.47
CA GLN A 190 10.97 -0.28 5.12
C GLN A 190 11.38 1.19 5.06
N VAL A 191 11.97 1.58 3.93
CA VAL A 191 12.10 2.97 3.49
C VAL A 191 11.15 3.19 2.32
N VAL A 192 10.30 4.20 2.42
CA VAL A 192 9.35 4.53 1.37
C VAL A 192 10.01 5.42 0.33
N CYS A 193 9.93 5.00 -0.92
CA CYS A 193 10.54 5.63 -2.07
C CYS A 193 9.47 6.17 -3.01
N TYR A 194 9.56 7.45 -3.36
CA TYR A 194 8.59 8.02 -4.30
C TYR A 194 9.25 8.97 -5.29
N ARG A 195 9.09 8.68 -6.56
CA ARG A 195 9.56 9.53 -7.66
C ARG A 195 8.55 9.58 -8.79
N THR A 196 8.20 10.79 -9.19
CA THR A 196 7.32 11.07 -10.33
C THR A 196 7.91 12.18 -11.19
N SER A 197 7.23 12.60 -12.25
CA SER A 197 7.70 13.74 -13.05
C SER A 197 7.65 15.02 -12.20
N SER A 198 8.60 15.93 -12.41
CA SER A 198 8.67 17.19 -11.67
C SER A 198 7.38 18.01 -11.79
N LEU A 199 6.77 18.03 -12.97
CA LEU A 199 5.51 18.71 -13.22
C LEU A 199 4.35 18.06 -12.42
N THR A 200 4.23 16.73 -12.48
CA THR A 200 3.21 15.99 -11.72
C THR A 200 3.37 16.21 -10.22
N TYR A 201 4.62 16.21 -9.72
CA TYR A 201 4.90 16.45 -8.32
C TYR A 201 4.55 17.88 -7.88
N ALA A 202 4.95 18.88 -8.67
CA ALA A 202 4.63 20.29 -8.38
C ALA A 202 3.11 20.50 -8.32
N LEU A 203 2.36 19.96 -9.28
CA LEU A 203 0.90 20.01 -9.28
C LEU A 203 0.30 19.26 -8.09
N ALA A 204 0.78 18.04 -7.82
CA ALA A 204 0.31 17.25 -6.68
C ALA A 204 0.53 17.98 -5.36
N ARG A 205 1.69 18.61 -5.16
CA ARG A 205 2.02 19.38 -3.94
C ARG A 205 1.09 20.55 -3.69
N LEU A 206 0.55 21.17 -4.73
CA LEU A 206 -0.44 22.25 -4.60
C LEU A 206 -1.80 21.77 -4.12
N PHE A 207 -2.16 20.53 -4.44
CA PHE A 207 -3.48 19.96 -4.14
C PHE A 207 -3.49 18.96 -2.98
N LEU A 208 -2.35 18.32 -2.68
CA LEU A 208 -2.26 17.36 -1.58
C LEU A 208 -2.17 18.09 -0.23
N LYS A 209 -3.19 17.88 0.59
CA LYS A 209 -3.27 18.41 1.96
C LYS A 209 -2.70 17.43 3.01
N VAL A 210 -2.06 16.36 2.58
CA VAL A 210 -1.58 15.31 3.46
C VAL A 210 -0.11 15.52 3.82
N ARG A 211 0.22 15.28 5.09
CA ARG A 211 1.59 15.41 5.61
C ARG A 211 2.49 14.26 5.15
N TYR A 212 1.93 13.07 4.94
CA TYR A 212 2.63 11.83 4.61
C TYR A 212 2.07 11.23 3.32
N ILE A 213 2.89 10.45 2.61
CA ILE A 213 2.48 9.78 1.38
C ILE A 213 2.30 8.27 1.54
N SER A 214 2.92 7.64 2.54
CA SER A 214 2.72 6.22 2.84
C SER A 214 1.47 6.00 3.68
N LEU A 215 0.78 4.89 3.45
CA LEU A 215 -0.36 4.50 4.27
C LEU A 215 0.04 4.24 5.72
N VAL A 216 1.25 3.74 5.97
CA VAL A 216 1.78 3.52 7.32
C VAL A 216 1.78 4.82 8.11
N ASN A 217 2.45 5.86 7.62
CA ASN A 217 2.56 7.14 8.32
C ASN A 217 1.21 7.86 8.42
N LEU A 218 0.35 7.75 7.38
CA LEU A 218 -1.00 8.31 7.40
C LEU A 218 -1.88 7.69 8.50
N ILE A 219 -1.85 6.36 8.64
CA ILE A 219 -2.65 5.65 9.65
C ILE A 219 -2.10 5.91 11.05
N MET A 220 -0.77 5.94 11.18
CA MET A 220 -0.11 6.20 12.46
C MET A 220 -0.21 7.67 12.89
N GLY A 221 -0.41 8.60 11.96
CA GLY A 221 -0.42 10.05 12.20
C GLY A 221 0.96 10.63 12.54
N ARG A 222 2.02 9.84 12.39
CA ARG A 222 3.42 10.20 12.67
C ARG A 222 4.36 9.53 11.67
N GLU A 223 5.62 9.99 11.65
CA GLU A 223 6.68 9.35 10.87
C GLU A 223 7.14 8.06 11.55
N THR A 224 6.54 6.97 11.14
CA THR A 224 6.93 5.60 11.53
C THR A 224 8.04 5.07 10.64
N VAL A 225 7.94 5.32 9.34
CA VAL A 225 8.91 4.92 8.32
C VAL A 225 9.40 6.16 7.57
N ALA A 226 10.67 6.17 7.17
CA ALA A 226 11.23 7.26 6.39
C ALA A 226 10.59 7.32 5.00
N GLU A 227 10.24 8.53 4.54
CA GLU A 227 9.71 8.78 3.19
C GLU A 227 10.71 9.61 2.39
N LEU A 228 11.32 9.01 1.39
CA LEU A 228 12.24 9.68 0.48
C LEU A 228 11.53 10.07 -0.80
N ILE A 229 11.27 11.36 -0.94
CA ILE A 229 10.43 11.91 -2.02
C ILE A 229 11.30 12.70 -2.99
N GLN A 230 11.18 12.43 -4.30
CA GLN A 230 11.86 13.15 -5.38
C GLN A 230 13.39 13.25 -5.18
N GLY A 231 13.91 14.45 -4.96
CA GLY A 231 15.34 14.70 -4.76
C GLY A 231 15.91 14.11 -3.47
N GLU A 232 15.08 13.83 -2.47
CA GLU A 232 15.49 13.13 -1.26
C GLU A 232 15.78 11.65 -1.52
N MET A 233 15.16 11.07 -2.56
CA MET A 233 15.45 9.72 -3.03
C MET A 233 16.76 9.71 -3.82
N ASN A 234 17.88 9.81 -3.13
CA ASN A 234 19.22 9.76 -3.67
C ASN A 234 20.05 8.69 -2.95
N ARG A 235 21.19 8.33 -3.56
CA ARG A 235 22.07 7.25 -3.09
C ARG A 235 22.42 7.35 -1.61
N ASP A 236 22.82 8.53 -1.16
CA ASP A 236 23.35 8.70 0.19
C ASP A 236 22.25 8.70 1.26
N ARG A 237 21.06 9.23 0.94
CA ARG A 237 19.88 9.15 1.81
C ARG A 237 19.33 7.71 1.86
N LEU A 238 19.19 7.05 0.72
CA LEU A 238 18.76 5.66 0.63
C LEU A 238 19.66 4.74 1.45
N ARG A 239 20.99 4.90 1.31
CA ARG A 239 21.97 4.15 2.08
C ARG A 239 21.78 4.36 3.58
N ARG A 240 21.80 5.61 4.05
CA ARG A 240 21.64 5.95 5.47
C ARG A 240 20.34 5.43 6.09
N GLU A 241 19.22 5.59 5.39
CA GLU A 241 17.94 5.13 5.91
C GLU A 241 17.85 3.59 5.91
N LEU A 242 18.46 2.92 4.93
CA LEU A 242 18.53 1.46 4.89
C LEU A 242 19.42 0.91 6.02
N GLU A 243 20.58 1.53 6.30
CA GLU A 243 21.45 1.17 7.42
C GLU A 243 20.72 1.21 8.78
N LYS A 244 19.77 2.13 8.96
CA LYS A 244 19.00 2.26 10.20
C LYS A 244 17.99 1.14 10.41
N ILE A 245 17.54 0.44 9.35
CA ILE A 245 16.43 -0.53 9.41
C ILE A 245 16.84 -1.98 9.19
N ILE A 246 18.04 -2.26 8.70
CA ILE A 246 18.61 -3.61 8.60
C ILE A 246 19.00 -4.14 9.98
N ARG A 247 19.52 -5.37 10.04
CA ARG A 247 19.92 -6.00 11.30
C ARG A 247 20.94 -5.15 12.07
N GLY A 248 20.66 -4.84 13.33
CA GLY A 248 21.47 -3.97 14.17
C GLY A 248 21.20 -2.48 13.99
N GLY A 249 20.36 -2.09 13.03
CA GLY A 249 19.98 -0.69 12.82
C GLY A 249 19.08 -0.14 13.94
N GLU A 250 19.30 1.11 14.31
CA GLU A 250 18.65 1.78 15.46
C GLU A 250 17.11 1.92 15.32
N ARG A 251 16.59 1.97 14.09
CA ARG A 251 15.16 2.14 13.82
C ARG A 251 14.39 0.82 13.66
N ARG A 252 15.11 -0.30 13.53
CA ARG A 252 14.49 -1.60 13.26
C ARG A 252 13.44 -2.00 14.29
N GLU A 253 13.82 -2.08 15.55
CA GLU A 253 12.91 -2.51 16.61
C GLU A 253 11.82 -1.49 16.94
N PRO A 254 12.08 -0.16 16.94
CA PRO A 254 11.02 0.84 17.00
C PRO A 254 9.97 0.68 15.89
N ILE A 255 10.37 0.49 14.63
CA ILE A 255 9.44 0.30 13.50
C ILE A 255 8.58 -0.94 13.69
N LYS A 256 9.16 -2.07 14.14
CA LYS A 256 8.40 -3.30 14.39
C LYS A 256 7.33 -3.11 15.46
N ARG A 257 7.66 -2.40 16.56
CA ARG A 257 6.66 -2.07 17.60
C ARG A 257 5.55 -1.17 17.05
N ASP A 258 5.90 -0.19 16.22
CA ASP A 258 4.93 0.66 15.56
C ASP A 258 4.02 -0.14 14.60
N TYR A 259 4.51 -1.19 13.97
CA TYR A 259 3.71 -2.07 13.11
C TYR A 259 2.68 -2.89 13.91
N GLU A 260 2.97 -3.27 15.14
CA GLU A 260 1.97 -3.90 16.01
C GLU A 260 0.84 -2.91 16.37
N GLU A 261 1.17 -1.65 16.69
CA GLU A 261 0.16 -0.60 16.89
C GLU A 261 -0.66 -0.36 15.61
N LEU A 262 0.01 -0.31 14.44
CA LEU A 262 -0.63 -0.19 13.14
C LEU A 262 -1.65 -1.31 12.89
N ARG A 263 -1.27 -2.56 13.18
CA ARG A 263 -2.14 -3.73 13.06
C ARG A 263 -3.40 -3.60 13.92
N GLN A 264 -3.25 -3.16 15.17
CA GLN A 264 -4.39 -2.90 16.07
C GLN A 264 -5.31 -1.82 15.51
N LYS A 265 -4.76 -0.72 14.99
CA LYS A 265 -5.55 0.36 14.35
C LYS A 265 -6.32 -0.12 13.12
N LEU A 266 -5.83 -1.10 12.39
CA LEU A 266 -6.49 -1.68 11.22
C LEU A 266 -7.63 -2.65 11.55
N GLY A 267 -7.85 -3.01 12.82
CA GLY A 267 -9.06 -3.68 13.32
C GLY A 267 -9.04 -5.21 13.31
N GLY A 268 -7.88 -5.85 13.18
CA GLY A 268 -7.73 -7.30 13.29
C GLY A 268 -8.40 -8.10 12.16
N GLU A 269 -8.37 -9.42 12.28
CA GLU A 269 -8.92 -10.37 11.30
C GLU A 269 -10.45 -10.35 11.23
N GLY A 270 -11.02 -10.84 10.11
CA GLY A 270 -12.45 -10.96 9.88
C GLY A 270 -13.12 -9.69 9.38
N ALA A 271 -12.37 -8.69 8.91
CA ALA A 271 -12.91 -7.44 8.40
C ALA A 271 -13.91 -7.65 7.27
N SER A 272 -13.58 -8.49 6.29
CA SER A 272 -14.44 -8.79 5.14
C SER A 272 -15.76 -9.43 5.56
N ALA A 273 -15.72 -10.35 6.51
CA ALA A 273 -16.92 -11.02 7.04
C ALA A 273 -17.80 -10.03 7.84
N ARG A 274 -17.20 -9.18 8.68
CA ARG A 274 -17.94 -8.14 9.42
C ARG A 274 -18.64 -7.16 8.48
N ILE A 275 -17.95 -6.71 7.44
CA ILE A 275 -18.52 -5.79 6.44
C ILE A 275 -19.69 -6.45 5.71
N ALA A 276 -19.52 -7.68 5.24
CA ALA A 276 -20.59 -8.42 4.55
C ALA A 276 -21.80 -8.64 5.45
N SER A 277 -21.58 -9.05 6.70
CA SER A 277 -22.65 -9.26 7.69
C SER A 277 -23.42 -7.97 7.98
N ASP A 278 -22.71 -6.85 8.16
CA ASP A 278 -23.33 -5.55 8.40
C ASP A 278 -24.16 -5.07 7.20
N MET A 279 -23.64 -5.24 5.97
CA MET A 279 -24.39 -4.95 4.73
C MET A 279 -25.70 -5.75 4.68
N VAL A 280 -25.65 -7.06 4.87
CA VAL A 280 -26.81 -7.94 4.81
C VAL A 280 -27.81 -7.59 5.90
N THR A 281 -27.34 -7.34 7.11
CA THR A 281 -28.22 -6.97 8.25
C THR A 281 -28.93 -5.65 7.98
N HIS A 282 -28.24 -4.65 7.45
CA HIS A 282 -28.84 -3.37 7.11
C HIS A 282 -29.87 -3.49 5.98
N MET A 283 -29.59 -4.28 4.96
CA MET A 283 -30.55 -4.54 3.86
C MET A 283 -31.83 -5.22 4.36
N LYS A 284 -31.73 -6.18 5.29
CA LYS A 284 -32.88 -6.91 5.83
C LYS A 284 -33.77 -6.05 6.74
N ARG A 285 -33.19 -5.23 7.63
CA ARG A 285 -33.96 -4.39 8.55
C ARG A 285 -34.92 -3.44 7.85
N GLU A 286 -34.49 -2.82 6.79
CA GLU A 286 -35.30 -1.87 6.07
C GLU A 286 -36.29 -2.51 5.06
N SER A 287 -36.08 -3.81 4.72
CA SER A 287 -37.07 -4.55 3.94
C SER A 287 -38.31 -4.97 4.76
N ILE A 288 -38.24 -4.84 6.10
CA ILE A 288 -39.34 -5.15 7.02
C ILE A 288 -40.16 -3.89 7.34
N GLU A 289 -39.56 -2.70 7.16
CA GLU A 289 -40.21 -1.40 7.43
C GLU A 289 -40.91 -0.79 6.20
N THR A 290 -40.83 -1.43 5.05
CA THR A 290 -41.54 -1.07 3.78
C THR A 290 -42.59 -2.09 3.46
#